data_f4c9b5fabaaae59d25db2417e5590402
#
_entry.id   f4c9b5fabaaae59d25db2417e5590402
#
_cell.length_a   1.000
_cell.length_b   1.000
_cell.length_c   1.000
_cell.angle_alpha   90.00
_cell.angle_beta   90.00
_cell.angle_gamma   90.00
#
_symmetry.space_group_name_H-M   'P 1'
#
loop_
_entity.id
_entity.type
_entity.pdbx_description
1 polymer ?
#
loop_
_entity_poly.entity_id
_entity_poly.type
_entity_poly.pdbx_seq_one_letter_code
_entity_poly.pdbx_strand_id
1 'polypeptide(L)'
;MGIDVRFRGRSGKAWDFKRVPLDAPWARTAGVAIFAAPDTYGWRIIRTIELSGKPNDIQPIWALADAERYGARAVFLATEFDARTRRVMVDDIEAGFSPVCMSDRSRAEDAPIAA
;
A
#
# COMPACT_ATOMS: atom_id res chain seq x y z
N MET A 1 -9.59 15.74 8.31
CA MET A 1 -9.55 14.56 9.18
C MET A 1 -9.57 13.29 8.37
N GLY A 2 -8.70 12.35 8.70
CA GLY A 2 -8.69 11.07 8.03
C GLY A 2 -9.80 10.16 8.53
N ILE A 3 -10.24 9.24 7.67
CA ILE A 3 -11.18 8.20 8.05
C ILE A 3 -10.37 6.95 8.36
N ASP A 4 -10.59 6.37 9.54
CA ASP A 4 -9.91 5.15 9.94
C ASP A 4 -10.51 3.95 9.21
N VAL A 5 -9.65 3.13 8.63
CA VAL A 5 -10.05 1.93 7.90
C VAL A 5 -9.16 0.78 8.35
N ARG A 6 -9.74 -0.38 8.53
CA ARG A 6 -8.99 -1.58 8.86
C ARG A 6 -8.89 -2.49 7.67
N PHE A 7 -7.66 -2.91 7.38
CA PHE A 7 -7.41 -3.91 6.36
C PHE A 7 -6.94 -5.19 7.04
N ARG A 8 -7.71 -6.25 6.88
CA ARG A 8 -7.38 -7.53 7.49
C ARG A 8 -6.48 -8.32 6.54
N GLY A 9 -5.27 -8.63 6.99
CA GLY A 9 -4.34 -9.41 6.22
C GLY A 9 -4.64 -10.90 6.27
N ARG A 10 -3.83 -11.68 5.59
CA ARG A 10 -3.99 -13.13 5.54
C ARG A 10 -3.87 -13.78 6.91
N SER A 11 -3.06 -13.21 7.80
CA SER A 11 -2.90 -13.73 9.17
C SER A 11 -4.15 -13.60 10.01
N GLY A 12 -5.14 -12.83 9.56
CA GLY A 12 -6.32 -12.49 10.33
C GLY A 12 -6.16 -11.21 11.14
N LYS A 13 -4.95 -10.67 11.22
CA LYS A 13 -4.72 -9.41 11.93
C LYS A 13 -5.28 -8.24 11.13
N ALA A 14 -6.00 -7.35 11.82
CA ALA A 14 -6.50 -6.13 11.24
C ALA A 14 -5.48 -5.01 11.44
N TRP A 15 -5.08 -4.36 10.35
CA TRP A 15 -4.14 -3.25 10.37
C TRP A 15 -4.90 -1.95 10.20
N ASP A 16 -4.64 -0.98 11.07
CA ASP A 16 -5.35 0.30 11.06
C ASP A 16 -4.66 1.29 10.14
N PHE A 17 -5.44 1.87 9.24
CA PHE A 17 -4.97 2.89 8.29
C PHE A 17 -5.89 4.09 8.35
N LYS A 18 -5.36 5.24 7.94
CA LYS A 18 -6.14 6.46 7.77
C LYS A 18 -6.16 6.87 6.31
N ARG A 19 -7.32 7.21 5.80
CA ARG A 19 -7.41 7.80 4.48
C ARG A 19 -6.83 9.21 4.52
N VAL A 20 -5.94 9.52 3.58
CA VAL A 20 -5.32 10.84 3.46
C VAL A 20 -5.57 11.39 2.06
N PRO A 21 -5.58 12.73 1.90
CA PRO A 21 -5.71 13.32 0.57
C PRO A 21 -4.55 12.91 -0.34
N LEU A 22 -4.82 12.76 -1.63
CA LEU A 22 -3.79 12.37 -2.60
C LEU A 22 -2.64 13.38 -2.65
N ASP A 23 -2.94 14.66 -2.44
CA ASP A 23 -1.95 15.73 -2.47
C ASP A 23 -1.29 16.01 -1.14
N ALA A 24 -1.63 15.24 -0.10
CA ALA A 24 -0.97 15.39 1.20
C ALA A 24 0.46 14.83 1.16
N PRO A 25 1.34 15.26 2.08
CA PRO A 25 2.73 14.80 2.08
C PRO A 25 2.89 13.41 2.71
N TRP A 26 2.01 12.48 2.37
CA TRP A 26 2.03 11.13 2.91
C TRP A 26 3.34 10.38 2.61
N ALA A 27 3.97 10.69 1.47
CA ALA A 27 5.21 10.03 1.06
C ALA A 27 6.39 10.35 1.98
N ARG A 28 6.27 11.37 2.80
CA ARG A 28 7.32 11.77 3.76
C ARG A 28 7.18 11.10 5.11
N THR A 29 6.18 10.27 5.27
CA THR A 29 5.93 9.56 6.52
C THR A 29 6.51 8.15 6.41
N ALA A 30 7.28 7.72 7.40
CA ALA A 30 7.72 6.33 7.46
C ALA A 30 6.53 5.45 7.82
N GLY A 31 6.22 4.49 6.97
CA GLY A 31 5.05 3.65 7.19
C GLY A 31 4.70 2.78 6.01
N VAL A 32 3.41 2.53 5.87
CA VAL A 32 2.86 1.73 4.77
C VAL A 32 1.74 2.52 4.12
N ALA A 33 1.72 2.56 2.80
CA ALA A 33 0.63 3.18 2.05
C ALA A 33 -0.09 2.14 1.21
N ILE A 34 -1.41 2.26 1.16
CA ILE A 34 -2.26 1.45 0.30
C ILE A 34 -2.93 2.39 -0.69
N PHE A 35 -2.76 2.09 -1.97
CA PHE A 35 -3.47 2.79 -3.06
C PHE A 35 -4.65 1.93 -3.47
N ALA A 36 -5.85 2.50 -3.44
CA ALA A 36 -7.06 1.73 -3.63
C ALA A 36 -8.04 2.41 -4.57
N ALA A 37 -8.86 1.59 -5.20
CA ALA A 37 -9.96 2.04 -6.03
C ALA A 37 -11.29 1.75 -5.33
N PRO A 38 -12.30 2.61 -5.51
CA PRO A 38 -13.63 2.31 -4.97
C PRO A 38 -14.21 1.06 -5.63
N ASP A 39 -14.89 0.26 -4.83
CA ASP A 39 -15.55 -0.96 -5.28
C ASP A 39 -16.97 -0.98 -4.72
N THR A 40 -17.79 -1.89 -5.21
CA THR A 40 -19.18 -2.01 -4.81
C THR A 40 -19.37 -2.12 -3.30
N TYR A 41 -18.47 -2.85 -2.64
CA TYR A 41 -18.57 -3.12 -1.21
C TYR A 41 -17.46 -2.47 -0.39
N GLY A 42 -16.75 -1.51 -0.95
CA GLY A 42 -15.68 -0.83 -0.22
C GLY A 42 -14.51 -0.46 -1.12
N TRP A 43 -13.34 -1.03 -0.85
CA TRP A 43 -12.12 -0.68 -1.54
C TRP A 43 -11.44 -1.91 -2.12
N ARG A 44 -11.00 -1.79 -3.36
CA ARG A 44 -10.12 -2.77 -3.99
C ARG A 44 -8.70 -2.26 -3.90
N ILE A 45 -7.81 -3.05 -3.34
CA ILE A 45 -6.41 -2.65 -3.21
C ILE A 45 -5.73 -2.79 -4.57
N ILE A 46 -5.14 -1.68 -5.04
CA ILE A 46 -4.37 -1.67 -6.27
C ILE A 46 -2.91 -1.96 -5.99
N ARG A 47 -2.35 -1.32 -4.96
CA ARG A 47 -0.95 -1.50 -4.60
C ARG A 47 -0.72 -1.18 -3.13
N THR A 48 0.20 -1.90 -2.50
CA THR A 48 0.65 -1.64 -1.14
C THR A 48 2.16 -1.43 -1.18
N ILE A 49 2.65 -0.37 -0.54
CA ILE A 49 4.08 -0.05 -0.56
C ILE A 49 4.59 0.29 0.83
N GLU A 50 5.89 0.05 1.04
CA GLU A 50 6.60 0.58 2.19
C GLU A 50 7.01 2.02 1.90
N LEU A 51 6.94 2.87 2.93
CA LEU A 51 7.39 4.25 2.87
C LEU A 51 8.59 4.40 3.80
N SER A 52 9.72 4.84 3.25
CA SER A 52 10.93 5.07 4.05
C SER A 52 10.84 6.34 4.88
N GLY A 53 9.99 7.27 4.46
CA GLY A 53 9.91 8.59 5.08
C GLY A 53 11.03 9.54 4.69
N LYS A 54 11.93 9.12 3.80
CA LYS A 54 13.06 9.95 3.37
C LYS A 54 12.57 11.03 2.41
N PRO A 55 13.01 12.30 2.60
CA PRO A 55 12.51 13.40 1.77
C PRO A 55 12.83 13.26 0.28
N ASN A 56 13.92 12.59 -0.05
CA ASN A 56 14.36 12.46 -1.44
C ASN A 56 13.87 11.18 -2.13
N ASP A 57 13.06 10.40 -1.43
CA ASP A 57 12.54 9.17 -2.02
C ASP A 57 11.34 9.51 -2.90
N ILE A 58 11.51 9.39 -4.21
CA ILE A 58 10.47 9.68 -5.19
C ILE A 58 9.66 8.44 -5.61
N GLN A 59 10.08 7.27 -5.18
CA GLN A 59 9.43 6.03 -5.56
C GLN A 59 7.95 5.97 -5.15
N PRO A 60 7.55 6.47 -3.97
CA PRO A 60 6.13 6.46 -3.60
C PRO A 60 5.25 7.24 -4.58
N ILE A 61 5.75 8.36 -5.10
CA ILE A 61 5.00 9.19 -6.05
C ILE A 61 4.84 8.44 -7.38
N TRP A 62 5.87 7.77 -7.83
CA TRP A 62 5.80 6.95 -9.05
C TRP A 62 4.86 5.76 -8.85
N ALA A 63 4.89 5.15 -7.68
CA ALA A 63 4.01 4.04 -7.37
C ALA A 63 2.54 4.47 -7.40
N LEU A 64 2.23 5.66 -6.87
CA LEU A 64 0.88 6.19 -6.95
C LEU A 64 0.47 6.45 -8.39
N ALA A 65 1.33 7.10 -9.18
CA ALA A 65 1.03 7.37 -10.58
C ALA A 65 0.73 6.08 -11.34
N ASP A 66 1.51 5.03 -11.07
CA ASP A 66 1.29 3.73 -11.67
C ASP A 66 -0.04 3.11 -11.22
N ALA A 67 -0.34 3.18 -9.94
CA ALA A 67 -1.59 2.66 -9.40
C ALA A 67 -2.82 3.40 -9.93
N GLU A 68 -2.69 4.71 -10.18
CA GLU A 68 -3.78 5.49 -10.76
C GLU A 68 -4.17 4.99 -12.15
N ARG A 69 -3.24 4.43 -12.89
CA ARG A 69 -3.52 3.82 -14.19
C ARG A 69 -4.45 2.62 -14.07
N TYR A 70 -4.50 2.00 -12.91
CA TYR A 70 -5.37 0.86 -12.62
C TYR A 70 -6.61 1.26 -11.82
N GLY A 71 -6.84 2.56 -11.67
CA GLY A 71 -8.05 3.07 -11.06
C GLY A 71 -7.93 3.56 -9.63
N ALA A 72 -6.73 3.61 -9.07
CA ALA A 72 -6.56 4.10 -7.70
C ALA A 72 -7.04 5.54 -7.57
N ARG A 73 -7.82 5.80 -6.51
CA ARG A 73 -8.40 7.12 -6.23
C ARG A 73 -8.19 7.53 -4.78
N ALA A 74 -7.65 6.66 -3.94
CA ALA A 74 -7.47 6.92 -2.53
C ALA A 74 -6.14 6.39 -2.04
N VAL A 75 -5.57 7.08 -1.05
CA VAL A 75 -4.38 6.65 -0.32
C VAL A 75 -4.78 6.42 1.12
N PHE A 76 -4.42 5.25 1.65
CA PHE A 76 -4.55 4.93 3.06
C PHE A 76 -3.15 4.80 3.65
N LEU A 77 -2.93 5.41 4.80
CA LEU A 77 -1.62 5.51 5.42
C LEU A 77 -1.61 4.93 6.82
N ALA A 78 -0.62 4.12 7.12
CA ALA A 78 -0.31 3.69 8.48
C ALA A 78 1.12 4.13 8.79
N THR A 79 1.29 4.88 9.87
CA THR A 79 2.62 5.29 10.32
C THR A 79 3.30 4.11 11.02
N GLU A 80 4.52 3.80 10.60
CA GLU A 80 5.29 2.73 11.22
C GLU A 80 6.77 2.97 10.98
N PHE A 81 7.52 3.20 12.05
CA PHE A 81 8.94 3.53 11.96
C PHE A 81 9.85 2.30 11.84
N ASP A 82 9.37 1.15 12.27
CA ASP A 82 10.17 -0.08 12.21
C ASP A 82 10.06 -0.73 10.83
N ALA A 83 11.20 -0.83 10.15
CA ALA A 83 11.25 -1.37 8.78
C ALA A 83 10.79 -2.82 8.71
N ARG A 84 11.12 -3.62 9.72
CA ARG A 84 10.70 -5.03 9.75
C ARG A 84 9.17 -5.13 9.86
N THR A 85 8.58 -4.31 10.71
CA THR A 85 7.13 -4.30 10.87
C THR A 85 6.45 -3.84 9.60
N ARG A 86 6.98 -2.82 8.93
CA ARG A 86 6.43 -2.37 7.64
C ARG A 86 6.39 -3.51 6.62
N ARG A 87 7.47 -4.27 6.56
CA ARG A 87 7.54 -5.40 5.62
C ARG A 87 6.52 -6.47 5.93
N VAL A 88 6.36 -6.78 7.23
CA VAL A 88 5.35 -7.74 7.67
C VAL A 88 3.95 -7.28 7.28
N MET A 89 3.66 -5.97 7.47
CA MET A 89 2.37 -5.40 7.11
C MET A 89 2.09 -5.55 5.61
N VAL A 90 3.05 -5.15 4.78
CA VAL A 90 2.91 -5.23 3.33
C VAL A 90 2.68 -6.68 2.90
N ASP A 91 3.50 -7.60 3.38
CA ASP A 91 3.38 -9.01 3.01
C ASP A 91 2.04 -9.59 3.41
N ASP A 92 1.59 -9.29 4.62
CA ASP A 92 0.33 -9.81 5.14
C ASP A 92 -0.86 -9.28 4.36
N ILE A 93 -0.84 -7.98 4.03
CA ILE A 93 -1.91 -7.35 3.26
C ILE A 93 -1.92 -7.86 1.82
N GLU A 94 -0.76 -7.93 1.18
CA GLU A 94 -0.67 -8.45 -0.19
C GLU A 94 -1.16 -9.89 -0.27
N ALA A 95 -0.81 -10.70 0.70
CA ALA A 95 -1.24 -12.11 0.73
C ALA A 95 -2.75 -12.24 0.92
N GLY A 96 -3.36 -11.31 1.67
CA GLY A 96 -4.80 -11.36 1.95
C GLY A 96 -5.67 -10.77 0.87
N PHE A 97 -5.18 -9.77 0.15
CA PHE A 97 -5.99 -9.02 -0.82
C PHE A 97 -5.61 -9.25 -2.28
N SER A 98 -4.45 -9.83 -2.56
CA SER A 98 -3.97 -10.05 -3.93
C SER A 98 -4.07 -8.77 -4.77
N PRO A 99 -3.30 -7.71 -4.43
CA PRO A 99 -3.41 -6.44 -5.14
C PRO A 99 -3.16 -6.56 -6.63
N VAL A 100 -3.71 -5.63 -7.41
CA VAL A 100 -3.50 -5.59 -8.85
C VAL A 100 -2.03 -5.45 -9.20
N CYS A 101 -1.31 -4.59 -8.46
CA CYS A 101 0.13 -4.40 -8.60
C CYS A 101 0.83 -4.94 -7.36
N MET A 102 1.58 -6.02 -7.51
CA MET A 102 2.34 -6.59 -6.39
C MET A 102 3.60 -5.77 -6.14
N SER A 103 4.15 -5.87 -4.94
CA SER A 103 5.42 -5.26 -4.63
C SER A 103 6.53 -5.86 -5.49
N ASP A 104 7.63 -5.13 -5.67
CA ASP A 104 8.74 -5.60 -6.48
C ASP A 104 9.27 -6.94 -5.99
N ARG A 105 9.29 -7.15 -4.68
CA ARG A 105 9.76 -8.39 -4.13
C ARG A 105 8.87 -9.57 -4.49
N SER A 106 7.56 -9.42 -4.35
CA SER A 106 6.61 -10.48 -4.72
C SER A 106 6.65 -10.73 -6.22
N ARG A 107 6.77 -9.68 -7.00
CA ARG A 107 6.87 -9.79 -8.45
C ARG A 107 8.11 -10.56 -8.87
N ALA A 108 9.23 -10.31 -8.20
CA ALA A 108 10.48 -11.00 -8.50
C ALA A 108 10.39 -12.50 -8.20
N GLU A 109 9.63 -12.90 -7.21
CA GLU A 109 9.43 -14.30 -6.89
C GLU A 109 8.56 -15.00 -7.95
N ASP A 110 7.60 -14.30 -8.51
CA ASP A 110 6.64 -14.88 -9.45
C ASP A 110 7.11 -14.79 -10.91
N ALA A 111 7.82 -13.72 -11.27
CA ALA A 111 8.16 -13.43 -12.65
C ALA A 111 8.90 -14.56 -13.38
N PRO A 112 9.84 -15.26 -12.78
CA PRO A 112 10.57 -16.30 -13.50
C PRO A 112 9.72 -17.45 -14.01
N ILE A 113 8.59 -17.68 -13.40
CA ILE A 113 7.74 -18.79 -13.75
C ILE A 113 7.03 -18.53 -15.08
N ALA A 114 6.85 -17.27 -15.40
CA ALA A 114 6.15 -16.87 -16.60
C ALA A 114 6.97 -17.02 -17.87
N ALA A 115 8.22 -17.24 -17.74
CA ALA A 115 9.12 -17.32 -18.89
C ALA A 115 8.84 -18.51 -19.80
#